data_1d88cefb4faa93b37688fb7c84a14f38
#
_entry.id   1d88cefb4faa93b37688fb7c84a14f38
#
_cell.length_a   1.000
_cell.length_b   1.000
_cell.length_c   1.000
_cell.angle_alpha   90.00
_cell.angle_beta   90.00
_cell.angle_gamma   90.00
#
_symmetry.space_group_name_H-M   'P 1'
#
loop_
_entity.id
_entity.type
_entity.pdbx_description
1 polymer ?
#
loop_
_entity_poly.entity_id
_entity_poly.type
_entity_poly.pdbx_seq_one_letter_code
_entity_poly.pdbx_strand_id
1 'polypeptide(L)'
;FCRLWVSRWSPFTQDAVIYHPSQDVAENYPQISPQQFESSVYFVASDGSFCSGAQAIFKTLAYAPNGKWFLKAYENIPGFAPVSEWGYRQVAENRKTFSAVASWVWGGSTQISTWFLTRQVILCLLGLVYLLAFGSL
;
A
#
# COMPACT_ATOMS: atom_id res chain seq x y z
N PHE A 1 -2.12 9.94 -3.81
CA PHE A 1 -2.00 8.84 -2.85
C PHE A 1 -1.80 7.50 -3.57
N CYS A 2 -2.70 7.07 -4.45
CA CYS A 2 -2.60 5.79 -5.17
C CYS A 2 -1.32 5.67 -6.01
N ARG A 3 -0.93 6.71 -6.76
CA ARG A 3 0.31 6.72 -7.56
C ARG A 3 1.56 6.49 -6.71
N LEU A 4 1.61 7.05 -5.50
CA LEU A 4 2.73 6.87 -4.58
C LEU A 4 2.85 5.40 -4.12
N TRP A 5 1.74 4.75 -3.84
CA TRP A 5 1.75 3.33 -3.46
C TRP A 5 2.07 2.41 -4.63
N VAL A 6 1.50 2.67 -5.81
CA VAL A 6 1.82 1.92 -7.04
C VAL A 6 3.31 2.00 -7.36
N SER A 7 3.91 3.20 -7.31
CA SER A 7 5.35 3.36 -7.57
C SER A 7 6.22 2.61 -6.56
N ARG A 8 5.72 2.34 -5.35
CA ARG A 8 6.43 1.55 -4.34
C ARG A 8 6.27 0.05 -4.52
N TRP A 9 5.10 -0.41 -4.99
CA TRP A 9 4.83 -1.84 -5.13
C TRP A 9 5.27 -2.41 -6.48
N SER A 10 5.24 -1.60 -7.53
CA SER A 10 5.66 -2.00 -8.87
C SER A 10 7.04 -2.69 -8.92
N PRO A 11 8.08 -2.19 -8.25
CA PRO A 11 9.38 -2.88 -8.23
C PRO A 11 9.36 -4.24 -7.52
N PHE A 12 8.45 -4.43 -6.55
CA PHE A 12 8.35 -5.71 -5.83
C PHE A 12 7.56 -6.77 -6.60
N THR A 13 6.57 -6.35 -7.37
CA THR A 13 5.78 -7.27 -8.22
C THR A 13 6.43 -7.49 -9.58
N GLN A 14 7.46 -6.70 -9.91
CA GLN A 14 8.12 -6.72 -11.21
C GLN A 14 7.07 -6.59 -12.35
N ASP A 15 7.23 -7.32 -13.43
CA ASP A 15 6.26 -7.29 -14.55
C ASP A 15 5.09 -8.27 -14.38
N ALA A 16 4.97 -8.93 -13.22
CA ALA A 16 3.90 -9.89 -12.96
C ALA A 16 2.52 -9.23 -12.76
N VAL A 17 2.48 -7.95 -12.42
CA VAL A 17 1.26 -7.16 -12.25
C VAL A 17 1.37 -5.86 -13.02
N ILE A 18 0.40 -5.61 -13.90
CA ILE A 18 0.30 -4.37 -14.67
C ILE A 18 -0.64 -3.42 -13.94
N TYR A 19 -0.19 -2.20 -13.70
CA TYR A 19 -0.94 -1.17 -13.00
C TYR A 19 -1.48 -0.14 -13.98
N HIS A 20 -2.79 0.04 -14.00
CA HIS A 20 -3.46 1.04 -14.80
C HIS A 20 -4.23 2.05 -13.93
N PRO A 21 -4.24 3.33 -14.29
CA PRO A 21 -5.18 4.28 -13.70
C PRO A 21 -6.62 3.86 -14.00
N SER A 22 -7.51 3.98 -13.03
CA SER A 22 -8.92 3.60 -13.22
C SER A 22 -9.61 4.37 -14.35
N GLN A 23 -9.18 5.62 -14.59
CA GLN A 23 -9.71 6.45 -15.66
C GLN A 23 -9.47 5.88 -17.06
N ASP A 24 -8.35 5.17 -17.25
CA ASP A 24 -7.94 4.64 -18.56
C ASP A 24 -8.60 3.30 -18.87
N VAL A 25 -9.10 2.59 -17.86
CA VAL A 25 -9.62 1.23 -18.00
C VAL A 25 -11.09 1.08 -17.63
N ALA A 26 -11.74 2.12 -17.13
CA ALA A 26 -13.12 2.07 -16.66
C ALA A 26 -14.10 1.58 -17.76
N GLU A 27 -13.86 1.96 -19.02
CA GLU A 27 -14.69 1.55 -20.16
C GLU A 27 -14.60 0.04 -20.45
N ASN A 28 -13.49 -0.60 -20.10
CA ASN A 28 -13.29 -2.04 -20.32
C ASN A 28 -13.98 -2.91 -19.26
N TYR A 29 -14.44 -2.31 -18.17
CA TYR A 29 -15.07 -3.00 -17.04
C TYR A 29 -16.43 -2.38 -16.67
N PRO A 30 -17.44 -2.49 -17.53
CA PRO A 30 -18.77 -1.86 -17.31
C PRO A 30 -19.50 -2.40 -16.08
N GLN A 31 -19.10 -3.55 -15.56
CA GLN A 31 -19.63 -4.16 -14.33
C GLN A 31 -19.19 -3.43 -13.05
N ILE A 32 -18.19 -2.55 -13.12
CA ILE A 32 -17.71 -1.77 -11.99
C ILE A 32 -18.09 -0.31 -12.22
N SER A 33 -18.87 0.27 -11.32
CA SER A 33 -19.30 1.66 -11.49
C SER A 33 -18.12 2.63 -11.33
N PRO A 34 -18.13 3.80 -12.00
CA PRO A 34 -17.08 4.81 -11.84
C PRO A 34 -16.84 5.23 -10.39
N GLN A 35 -17.90 5.34 -9.58
CA GLN A 35 -17.80 5.65 -8.16
C GLN A 35 -17.07 4.57 -7.36
N GLN A 36 -17.25 3.29 -7.73
CA GLN A 36 -16.54 2.19 -7.11
C GLN A 36 -15.04 2.23 -7.44
N PHE A 37 -14.67 2.56 -8.68
CA PHE A 37 -13.28 2.76 -9.07
C PHE A 37 -12.62 3.93 -8.31
N GLU A 38 -13.36 5.00 -8.05
CA GLU A 38 -12.85 6.12 -7.26
C GLU A 38 -12.66 5.78 -5.77
N SER A 39 -13.53 4.92 -5.23
CA SER A 39 -13.51 4.57 -3.81
C SER A 39 -12.50 3.49 -3.45
N SER A 40 -12.20 2.55 -4.36
CA SER A 40 -11.42 1.36 -4.07
C SER A 40 -10.42 1.00 -5.16
N VAL A 41 -9.37 0.28 -4.77
CA VAL A 41 -8.44 -0.38 -5.68
C VAL A 41 -9.06 -1.72 -6.10
N TYR A 42 -8.93 -2.07 -7.38
CA TYR A 42 -9.39 -3.33 -7.94
C TYR A 42 -8.19 -4.14 -8.44
N PHE A 43 -8.23 -5.43 -8.21
CA PHE A 43 -7.33 -6.41 -8.81
C PHE A 43 -8.16 -7.30 -9.72
N VAL A 44 -7.73 -7.42 -10.99
CA VAL A 44 -8.36 -8.29 -11.97
C VAL A 44 -7.38 -9.41 -12.27
N ALA A 45 -7.81 -10.65 -12.08
CA ALA A 45 -7.01 -11.82 -12.38
C ALA A 45 -7.14 -12.22 -13.84
N SER A 46 -6.23 -13.04 -14.33
CA SER A 46 -6.21 -13.53 -15.73
C SER A 46 -7.43 -14.38 -16.11
N ASP A 47 -8.13 -14.93 -15.11
CA ASP A 47 -9.39 -15.66 -15.29
C ASP A 47 -10.63 -14.74 -15.40
N GLY A 48 -10.43 -13.41 -15.35
CA GLY A 48 -11.50 -12.41 -15.39
C GLY A 48 -12.16 -12.16 -14.04
N SER A 49 -11.79 -12.88 -12.99
CA SER A 49 -12.27 -12.59 -11.64
C SER A 49 -11.68 -11.28 -11.10
N PHE A 50 -12.48 -10.53 -10.35
CA PHE A 50 -12.00 -9.28 -9.76
C PHE A 50 -12.31 -9.24 -8.25
N CYS A 51 -11.49 -8.52 -7.53
CA CYS A 51 -11.68 -8.23 -6.12
C CYS A 51 -11.24 -6.80 -5.82
N SER A 52 -11.69 -6.24 -4.71
CA SER A 52 -11.44 -4.86 -4.32
C SER A 52 -10.92 -4.75 -2.89
N GLY A 53 -10.54 -3.55 -2.49
CA GLY A 53 -10.16 -3.25 -1.12
C GLY A 53 -8.85 -3.90 -0.67
N ALA A 54 -8.80 -4.34 0.59
CA ALA A 54 -7.62 -4.99 1.15
C ALA A 54 -7.30 -6.31 0.44
N GLN A 55 -8.32 -7.07 0.03
CA GLN A 55 -8.13 -8.31 -0.71
C GLN A 55 -7.35 -8.08 -2.01
N ALA A 56 -7.67 -7.03 -2.76
CA ALA A 56 -6.95 -6.66 -3.99
C ALA A 56 -5.48 -6.39 -3.71
N ILE A 57 -5.18 -5.71 -2.60
CA ILE A 57 -3.80 -5.43 -2.18
C ILE A 57 -3.05 -6.73 -1.84
N PHE A 58 -3.65 -7.61 -1.04
CA PHE A 58 -3.00 -8.87 -0.67
C PHE A 58 -2.79 -9.80 -1.86
N LYS A 59 -3.73 -9.86 -2.81
CA LYS A 59 -3.55 -10.58 -4.06
C LYS A 59 -2.41 -10.01 -4.90
N THR A 60 -2.32 -8.69 -5.01
CA THR A 60 -1.21 -8.02 -5.69
C THR A 60 0.13 -8.34 -5.03
N LEU A 61 0.21 -8.24 -3.70
CA LEU A 61 1.43 -8.54 -2.95
C LEU A 61 1.84 -10.02 -3.04
N ALA A 62 0.91 -10.93 -3.28
CA ALA A 62 1.24 -12.35 -3.45
C ALA A 62 2.13 -12.64 -4.67
N TYR A 63 2.20 -11.71 -5.63
CA TYR A 63 3.14 -11.77 -6.77
C TYR A 63 4.56 -11.28 -6.41
N ALA A 64 4.72 -10.60 -5.27
CA ALA A 64 6.03 -10.20 -4.79
C ALA A 64 6.79 -11.41 -4.20
N PRO A 65 8.13 -11.42 -4.23
CA PRO A 65 8.95 -12.43 -3.57
C PRO A 65 8.56 -12.55 -2.08
N ASN A 66 8.25 -13.76 -1.64
CA ASN A 66 7.76 -14.06 -0.28
C ASN A 66 6.40 -13.40 0.10
N GLY A 67 5.66 -12.83 -0.86
CA GLY A 67 4.37 -12.16 -0.61
C GLY A 67 3.19 -13.12 -0.36
N LYS A 68 3.31 -14.38 -0.77
CA LYS A 68 2.22 -15.38 -0.68
C LYS A 68 1.72 -15.63 0.75
N TRP A 69 2.57 -15.42 1.75
CA TRP A 69 2.17 -15.64 3.14
C TRP A 69 1.15 -14.58 3.62
N PHE A 70 1.22 -13.35 3.11
CA PHE A 70 0.24 -12.31 3.42
C PHE A 70 -1.16 -12.70 2.94
N LEU A 71 -1.27 -13.23 1.72
CA LEU A 71 -2.54 -13.72 1.20
C LEU A 71 -3.04 -14.93 2.01
N LYS A 72 -2.15 -15.87 2.35
CA LYS A 72 -2.50 -16.99 3.23
C LYS A 72 -2.97 -16.54 4.61
N ALA A 73 -2.34 -15.52 5.18
CA ALA A 73 -2.77 -14.93 6.45
C ALA A 73 -4.17 -14.32 6.33
N TYR A 74 -4.44 -13.59 5.22
CA TYR A 74 -5.75 -13.01 4.96
C TYR A 74 -6.86 -14.06 4.84
N GLU A 75 -6.57 -15.19 4.17
CA GLU A 75 -7.55 -16.25 3.92
C GLU A 75 -7.76 -17.19 5.11
N ASN A 76 -6.70 -17.45 5.90
CA ASN A 76 -6.72 -18.52 6.90
C ASN A 76 -6.82 -18.04 8.36
N ILE A 77 -6.46 -16.78 8.64
CA ILE A 77 -6.54 -16.26 10.02
C ILE A 77 -7.94 -15.68 10.26
N PRO A 78 -8.75 -16.29 11.14
CA PRO A 78 -10.08 -15.78 11.45
C PRO A 78 -9.99 -14.38 12.05
N GLY A 79 -10.78 -13.45 11.51
CA GLY A 79 -10.79 -12.05 11.93
C GLY A 79 -9.77 -11.14 11.21
N PHE A 80 -8.76 -11.68 10.55
CA PHE A 80 -7.78 -10.87 9.84
C PHE A 80 -8.38 -10.15 8.62
N ALA A 81 -9.21 -10.82 7.85
CA ALA A 81 -9.89 -10.24 6.69
C ALA A 81 -10.78 -9.04 7.07
N PRO A 82 -11.73 -9.12 8.01
CA PRO A 82 -12.56 -7.98 8.39
C PRO A 82 -11.75 -6.82 9.00
N VAL A 83 -10.71 -7.11 9.77
CA VAL A 83 -9.82 -6.08 10.33
C VAL A 83 -9.06 -5.36 9.21
N SER A 84 -8.53 -6.11 8.25
CA SER A 84 -7.81 -5.54 7.10
C SER A 84 -8.72 -4.70 6.21
N GLU A 85 -9.95 -5.15 5.96
CA GLU A 85 -10.93 -4.38 5.18
C GLU A 85 -11.38 -3.11 5.92
N TRP A 86 -11.57 -3.20 7.23
CA TRP A 86 -11.84 -2.02 8.06
C TRP A 86 -10.68 -1.01 7.99
N GLY A 87 -9.44 -1.47 8.18
CA GLY A 87 -8.24 -0.63 8.07
C GLY A 87 -8.10 0.01 6.70
N TYR A 88 -8.32 -0.76 5.63
CA TYR A 88 -8.32 -0.24 4.26
C TYR A 88 -9.35 0.88 4.08
N ARG A 89 -10.57 0.69 4.59
CA ARG A 89 -11.66 1.68 4.51
C ARG A 89 -11.28 2.98 5.24
N GLN A 90 -10.69 2.87 6.44
CA GLN A 90 -10.22 4.06 7.16
C GLN A 90 -9.17 4.84 6.36
N VAL A 91 -8.23 4.15 5.73
CA VAL A 91 -7.23 4.78 4.86
C VAL A 91 -7.87 5.38 3.61
N ALA A 92 -8.82 4.67 2.99
CA ALA A 92 -9.51 5.11 1.78
C ALA A 92 -10.37 6.36 2.02
N GLU A 93 -11.06 6.44 3.14
CA GLU A 93 -11.88 7.60 3.54
C GLU A 93 -11.02 8.81 3.92
N ASN A 94 -9.88 8.57 4.54
CA ASN A 94 -8.99 9.63 5.04
C ASN A 94 -7.72 9.81 4.18
N ARG A 95 -7.82 9.61 2.87
CA ARG A 95 -6.69 9.66 1.92
C ARG A 95 -5.84 10.92 2.03
N LYS A 96 -6.44 12.08 2.29
CA LYS A 96 -5.73 13.36 2.42
C LYS A 96 -4.81 13.35 3.63
N THR A 97 -5.32 12.92 4.78
CA THR A 97 -4.55 12.83 6.04
C THR A 97 -3.43 11.81 5.92
N PHE A 98 -3.74 10.61 5.41
CA PHE A 98 -2.72 9.57 5.20
C PHE A 98 -1.69 9.97 4.13
N SER A 99 -2.08 10.74 3.12
CA SER A 99 -1.14 11.29 2.14
C SER A 99 -0.19 12.29 2.79
N ALA A 100 -0.67 13.17 3.66
CA ALA A 100 0.17 14.12 4.38
C ALA A 100 1.14 13.39 5.32
N VAL A 101 0.67 12.41 6.09
CA VAL A 101 1.52 11.58 6.96
C VAL A 101 2.54 10.79 6.13
N ALA A 102 2.11 10.17 5.04
CA ALA A 102 3.02 9.45 4.16
C ALA A 102 4.08 10.37 3.54
N SER A 103 3.71 11.57 3.11
CA SER A 103 4.67 12.54 2.57
C SER A 103 5.63 13.06 3.64
N TRP A 104 5.18 13.19 4.88
CA TRP A 104 6.03 13.57 6.01
C TRP A 104 7.02 12.46 6.37
N VAL A 105 6.56 11.20 6.44
CA VAL A 105 7.41 10.04 6.78
C VAL A 105 8.38 9.69 5.66
N TRP A 106 7.95 9.74 4.42
CA TRP A 106 8.75 9.31 3.25
C TRP A 106 9.25 10.46 2.37
N GLY A 107 9.03 11.73 2.75
CA GLY A 107 9.65 12.88 2.10
C GLY A 107 9.10 13.24 0.73
N GLY A 108 7.82 13.04 0.46
CA GLY A 108 7.13 13.57 -0.74
C GLY A 108 7.67 13.14 -2.12
N SER A 109 8.79 12.42 -2.18
CA SER A 109 9.37 11.96 -3.44
C SER A 109 8.70 10.65 -3.87
N THR A 110 8.27 10.61 -5.12
CA THR A 110 7.72 9.40 -5.76
C THR A 110 8.82 8.37 -6.09
N GLN A 111 10.08 8.77 -5.99
CA GLN A 111 11.21 7.85 -6.19
C GLN A 111 11.53 7.10 -4.92
N ILE A 112 11.70 5.78 -5.04
CA ILE A 112 12.13 4.90 -3.95
C ILE A 112 13.60 5.19 -3.68
N SER A 113 13.85 6.10 -2.78
CA SER A 113 15.15 6.20 -2.13
C SER A 113 15.13 5.23 -0.94
N THR A 114 15.68 4.05 -1.12
CA THR A 114 15.94 3.09 -0.03
C THR A 114 16.76 3.72 1.10
N TRP A 115 17.52 4.73 0.78
CA TRP A 115 18.34 5.52 1.70
C TRP A 115 17.53 6.47 2.61
N PHE A 116 16.32 6.88 2.22
CA PHE A 116 15.54 7.81 3.01
C PHE A 116 15.07 7.19 4.32
N LEU A 117 14.54 5.96 4.27
CA LEU A 117 14.09 5.24 5.46
C LEU A 117 15.28 4.92 6.38
N THR A 118 16.38 4.45 5.81
CA THR A 118 17.62 4.17 6.55
C THR A 118 18.15 5.43 7.22
N ARG A 119 18.19 6.55 6.51
CA ARG A 119 18.60 7.85 7.06
C ARG A 119 17.68 8.29 8.21
N GLN A 120 16.34 8.16 8.05
CA GLN A 120 15.38 8.54 9.08
C GLN A 120 15.55 7.70 10.35
N VAL A 121 15.70 6.38 10.19
CA VAL A 121 15.92 5.46 11.31
C VAL A 121 17.23 5.78 12.02
N ILE A 122 18.32 6.01 11.28
CA ILE A 122 19.62 6.39 11.86
C ILE A 122 19.52 7.70 12.63
N LEU A 123 18.85 8.71 12.07
CA LEU A 123 18.69 10.01 12.75
C LEU A 123 17.83 9.90 14.01
N CYS A 124 16.77 9.08 14.00
CA CYS A 124 15.95 8.83 15.18
C CYS A 124 16.74 8.08 16.26
N LEU A 125 17.50 7.05 15.89
CA LEU A 125 18.36 6.31 16.83
C LEU A 125 19.46 7.22 17.41
N LEU A 126 20.08 8.03 16.58
CA LEU A 126 21.09 9.00 17.02
C LEU A 126 20.49 10.00 18.00
N GLY A 127 19.29 10.55 17.68
CA GLY A 127 18.55 11.45 18.57
C GLY A 127 18.21 10.80 19.91
N LEU A 128 17.81 9.52 19.91
CA LEU A 128 17.55 8.76 21.14
C LEU A 128 18.81 8.58 21.98
N VAL A 129 19.95 8.23 21.34
CA VAL A 129 21.24 8.09 22.02
C VAL A 129 21.66 9.42 22.67
N TYR A 130 21.53 10.55 21.96
CA TYR A 130 21.83 11.86 22.54
C TYR A 130 20.88 12.21 23.69
N LEU A 131 19.58 11.92 23.55
CA LEU A 131 18.60 12.17 24.61
C LEU A 131 18.94 11.37 25.86
N LEU A 132 19.33 10.12 25.75
CA LEU A 132 19.75 9.29 26.86
C LEU A 132 21.10 9.76 27.46
N ALA A 133 22.06 10.14 26.62
CA ALA A 133 23.36 10.59 27.06
C ALA A 133 23.31 11.91 27.81
N PHE A 134 22.54 12.89 27.33
CA PHE A 134 22.40 14.20 27.96
C PHE A 134 21.30 14.24 29.05
N GLY A 135 20.31 13.34 29.00
CA GLY A 135 19.27 13.22 30.02
C GLY A 135 19.73 12.46 31.28
N SER A 136 20.90 11.81 31.22
CA SER A 136 21.52 11.10 32.35
C SER A 136 22.58 11.93 33.12
N LEU A 137 22.83 13.17 32.68
CA LEU A 137 23.68 14.15 33.38
C LEU A 137 22.86 15.04 34.31
#